data_1bcaa014ba5f3d4a7ea78e33498ea4c7
#
_entry.id   1bcaa014ba5f3d4a7ea78e33498ea4c7
#
_cell.length_a   1.000
_cell.length_b   1.000
_cell.length_c   1.000
_cell.angle_alpha   90.00
_cell.angle_beta   90.00
_cell.angle_gamma   90.00
#
_symmetry.space_group_name_H-M   'P 1'
#
loop_
_entity.id
_entity.type
_entity.pdbx_description
1 polymer ?
#
loop_
_entity_poly.entity_id
_entity_poly.type
_entity_poly.pdbx_seq_one_letter_code
_entity_poly.pdbx_strand_id
1 'polypeptide(L)'
;MKLQYLGDARDAFKWDLLHWICTTQSFSKLVFVPLLTPDFEGSGEGLTPHHRFKCKNFIRPFLDSLKVEPRALKRICELGSVNSAMQFEVSVFAPERFIGAGTTRREYWADLDPTALENCVLFFDPDNGYETKMQRGSKWIRHDELRDLFARLPKTSVAVVYQHRPRRRWADVFSDLAKGLGYVQTAVAVHESDLAFVGMANNDVSGNKIVSAMKGYADAHPTVSFTSFFDNKSD
;
A
#
# COMPACT_ATOMS: atom_id res chain seq x y z
N MET A 1 -5.69 -7.79 4.79
CA MET A 1 -6.80 -7.38 3.87
C MET A 1 -7.90 -8.43 3.85
N LYS A 2 -9.16 -8.03 3.63
CA LYS A 2 -10.31 -8.93 3.43
C LYS A 2 -10.97 -8.65 2.09
N LEU A 3 -11.48 -9.69 1.43
CA LEU A 3 -12.11 -9.53 0.11
C LEU A 3 -13.39 -8.70 0.16
N GLN A 4 -14.13 -8.75 1.28
CA GLN A 4 -15.35 -7.96 1.47
C GLN A 4 -15.14 -6.44 1.38
N TYR A 5 -13.91 -5.93 1.50
CA TYR A 5 -13.59 -4.50 1.38
C TYR A 5 -13.20 -4.06 -0.04
N LEU A 6 -13.05 -5.01 -0.99
CA LEU A 6 -12.71 -4.64 -2.37
C LEU A 6 -13.73 -3.66 -2.95
N GLY A 7 -13.23 -2.55 -3.46
CA GLY A 7 -14.02 -1.51 -4.07
C GLY A 7 -14.77 -0.60 -3.08
N ASP A 8 -14.48 -0.64 -1.77
CA ASP A 8 -15.07 0.28 -0.80
C ASP A 8 -14.50 1.70 -0.88
N ALA A 9 -14.91 2.59 0.03
CA ALA A 9 -14.46 3.97 0.06
C ALA A 9 -12.93 4.11 0.29
N ARG A 10 -12.33 3.18 1.03
CA ARG A 10 -10.88 3.19 1.31
C ARG A 10 -10.07 2.85 0.07
N ASP A 11 -10.62 1.98 -0.76
CA ASP A 11 -10.03 1.62 -2.05
C ASP A 11 -10.00 2.83 -3.01
N ALA A 12 -10.91 3.77 -2.90
CA ALA A 12 -10.87 5.00 -3.69
C ALA A 12 -9.56 5.78 -3.47
N PHE A 13 -9.16 6.01 -2.23
CA PHE A 13 -7.90 6.67 -1.91
C PHE A 13 -6.69 5.79 -2.30
N LYS A 14 -6.73 4.50 -1.95
CA LYS A 14 -5.68 3.52 -2.21
C LYS A 14 -5.29 3.48 -3.69
N TRP A 15 -6.25 3.19 -4.56
CA TRP A 15 -5.98 2.97 -5.97
C TRP A 15 -5.70 4.26 -6.74
N ASP A 16 -6.30 5.39 -6.33
CA ASP A 16 -5.99 6.70 -6.92
C ASP A 16 -4.53 7.11 -6.59
N LEU A 17 -4.09 6.93 -5.35
CA LEU A 17 -2.71 7.19 -4.93
C LEU A 17 -1.72 6.27 -5.66
N LEU A 18 -1.98 4.97 -5.72
CA LEU A 18 -1.06 4.02 -6.37
C LEU A 18 -0.96 4.29 -7.88
N HIS A 19 -2.08 4.58 -8.54
CA HIS A 19 -2.08 5.02 -9.94
C HIS A 19 -1.26 6.32 -10.11
N TRP A 20 -1.45 7.30 -9.21
CA TRP A 20 -0.65 8.54 -9.23
C TRP A 20 0.84 8.27 -9.10
N ILE A 21 1.27 7.47 -8.13
CA ILE A 21 2.69 7.13 -7.93
C ILE A 21 3.26 6.48 -9.19
N CYS A 22 2.60 5.46 -9.73
CA CYS A 22 3.08 4.75 -10.91
C CYS A 22 3.22 5.68 -12.12
N THR A 23 2.21 6.52 -12.39
CA THR A 23 2.18 7.35 -13.59
C THR A 23 3.09 8.57 -13.51
N THR A 24 3.14 9.26 -12.36
CA THR A 24 3.95 10.49 -12.23
C THR A 24 5.45 10.21 -12.11
N GLN A 25 5.83 9.02 -11.64
CA GLN A 25 7.24 8.64 -11.47
C GLN A 25 7.70 7.58 -12.48
N SER A 26 6.85 7.27 -13.47
CA SER A 26 7.15 6.30 -14.54
C SER A 26 7.60 4.94 -14.02
N PHE A 27 6.95 4.44 -12.96
CA PHE A 27 7.11 3.04 -12.57
C PHE A 27 6.40 2.16 -13.60
N SER A 28 7.10 1.15 -14.09
CA SER A 28 6.58 0.25 -15.12
C SER A 28 5.65 -0.83 -14.57
N LYS A 29 5.70 -1.05 -13.24
CA LYS A 29 5.00 -2.15 -12.60
C LYS A 29 4.49 -1.79 -11.21
N LEU A 30 3.27 -2.28 -10.89
CA LEU A 30 2.72 -2.34 -9.54
C LEU A 30 2.53 -3.80 -9.15
N VAL A 31 3.18 -4.23 -8.06
CA VAL A 31 2.92 -5.55 -7.48
C VAL A 31 2.10 -5.36 -6.21
N PHE A 32 0.88 -5.82 -6.23
CA PHE A 32 -0.01 -5.82 -5.09
C PHE A 32 0.18 -7.08 -4.25
N VAL A 33 0.51 -6.91 -2.97
CA VAL A 33 0.71 -7.99 -2.00
C VAL A 33 -0.40 -7.93 -0.95
N PRO A 34 -1.51 -8.66 -1.16
CA PRO A 34 -2.60 -8.71 -0.21
C PRO A 34 -2.21 -9.63 0.96
N LEU A 35 -2.13 -9.11 2.17
CA LEU A 35 -2.02 -9.95 3.35
C LEU A 35 -3.44 -10.42 3.72
N LEU A 36 -3.95 -11.41 2.99
CA LEU A 36 -5.32 -11.86 3.13
C LEU A 36 -5.59 -12.47 4.50
N THR A 37 -6.70 -12.06 5.09
CA THR A 37 -7.31 -12.67 6.27
C THR A 37 -8.77 -13.06 5.96
N PRO A 38 -9.32 -14.10 6.62
CA PRO A 38 -10.69 -14.53 6.37
C PRO A 38 -11.71 -13.41 6.57
N ASP A 39 -12.73 -13.38 5.72
CA ASP A 39 -13.87 -12.47 5.85
C ASP A 39 -14.68 -12.79 7.13
N PHE A 40 -15.39 -11.79 7.65
CA PHE A 40 -16.36 -12.00 8.72
C PHE A 40 -17.76 -12.16 8.14
N GLU A 41 -18.45 -13.22 8.49
CA GLU A 41 -19.84 -13.40 8.15
C GLU A 41 -20.73 -12.36 8.88
N GLY A 42 -21.70 -11.80 8.17
CA GLY A 42 -22.74 -10.95 8.74
C GLY A 42 -22.35 -9.51 9.09
N SER A 43 -21.14 -9.05 8.80
CA SER A 43 -20.79 -7.64 8.96
C SER A 43 -21.20 -6.86 7.70
N GLY A 44 -21.91 -5.75 7.85
CA GLY A 44 -22.16 -4.79 6.75
C GLY A 44 -20.92 -3.99 6.34
N GLU A 45 -19.73 -4.44 6.71
CA GLU A 45 -18.44 -3.84 6.37
C GLU A 45 -18.14 -4.02 4.87
N GLY A 46 -17.46 -3.06 4.27
CA GLY A 46 -17.16 -3.06 2.83
C GLY A 46 -18.27 -2.47 1.95
N LEU A 47 -19.36 -1.95 2.55
CA LEU A 47 -20.46 -1.28 1.84
C LEU A 47 -20.33 0.25 1.84
N THR A 48 -19.26 0.81 2.43
CA THR A 48 -19.09 2.26 2.52
C THR A 48 -18.99 2.88 1.13
N PRO A 49 -19.81 3.91 0.80
CA PRO A 49 -19.82 4.50 -0.54
C PRO A 49 -18.50 5.18 -0.89
N HIS A 50 -18.12 5.14 -2.17
CA HIS A 50 -16.84 5.72 -2.68
C HIS A 50 -16.69 7.21 -2.45
N HIS A 51 -17.78 7.97 -2.32
CA HIS A 51 -17.72 9.43 -2.21
C HIS A 51 -17.06 9.95 -0.92
N ARG A 52 -16.77 9.06 0.04
CA ARG A 52 -16.06 9.45 1.27
C ARG A 52 -14.64 9.94 1.00
N PHE A 53 -13.96 9.34 0.02
CA PHE A 53 -12.65 9.78 -0.43
C PHE A 53 -12.73 10.27 -1.88
N LYS A 54 -12.06 11.38 -2.17
CA LYS A 54 -11.97 11.88 -3.54
C LYS A 54 -11.00 11.02 -4.33
N CYS A 55 -11.39 10.64 -5.53
CA CYS A 55 -10.53 9.98 -6.52
C CYS A 55 -10.81 10.54 -7.89
N LYS A 56 -9.91 10.31 -8.84
CA LYS A 56 -10.11 10.70 -10.25
C LYS A 56 -11.29 9.96 -10.85
N ASN A 57 -12.01 10.62 -11.77
CA ASN A 57 -13.24 10.07 -12.34
C ASN A 57 -13.03 8.74 -13.07
N PHE A 58 -11.87 8.53 -13.69
CA PHE A 58 -11.57 7.28 -14.39
C PHE A 58 -11.29 6.09 -13.44
N ILE A 59 -11.00 6.33 -12.15
CA ILE A 59 -10.84 5.29 -11.13
C ILE A 59 -12.21 4.71 -10.70
N ARG A 60 -13.29 5.49 -10.79
CA ARG A 60 -14.61 5.06 -10.31
C ARG A 60 -15.14 3.80 -11.00
N PRO A 61 -15.14 3.67 -12.35
CA PRO A 61 -15.58 2.45 -13.01
C PRO A 61 -14.76 1.22 -12.59
N PHE A 62 -13.46 1.40 -12.37
CA PHE A 62 -12.60 0.35 -11.84
C PHE A 62 -13.02 -0.07 -10.42
N LEU A 63 -13.31 0.88 -9.50
CA LEU A 63 -13.80 0.57 -8.16
C LEU A 63 -15.13 -0.18 -8.19
N ASP A 64 -16.02 0.18 -9.13
CA ASP A 64 -17.30 -0.52 -9.31
C ASP A 64 -17.08 -1.95 -9.84
N SER A 65 -16.10 -2.18 -10.71
CA SER A 65 -15.74 -3.52 -11.18
C SER A 65 -15.25 -4.44 -10.05
N LEU A 66 -14.54 -3.88 -9.05
CA LEU A 66 -14.05 -4.63 -7.89
C LEU A 66 -15.19 -5.13 -6.98
N LYS A 67 -16.37 -4.49 -6.99
CA LYS A 67 -17.53 -4.87 -6.18
C LYS A 67 -18.36 -5.98 -6.78
N VAL A 68 -18.17 -6.31 -8.06
CA VAL A 68 -18.93 -7.34 -8.75
C VAL A 68 -18.68 -8.71 -8.12
N GLU A 69 -19.74 -9.37 -7.67
CA GLU A 69 -19.64 -10.69 -7.05
C GLU A 69 -19.48 -11.82 -8.13
N PRO A 70 -18.69 -12.87 -7.84
CA PRO A 70 -17.80 -12.98 -6.69
C PRO A 70 -16.63 -12.01 -6.79
N ARG A 71 -16.29 -11.36 -5.67
CA ARG A 71 -15.14 -10.45 -5.61
C ARG A 71 -13.85 -11.21 -5.84
N ALA A 72 -12.98 -10.68 -6.69
CA ALA A 72 -11.76 -11.34 -7.08
C ALA A 72 -10.59 -10.37 -7.18
N LEU A 73 -9.49 -10.67 -6.50
CA LEU A 73 -8.26 -9.84 -6.51
C LEU A 73 -7.66 -9.68 -7.91
N LYS A 74 -7.84 -10.66 -8.80
CA LYS A 74 -7.35 -10.58 -10.18
C LYS A 74 -7.86 -9.35 -10.95
N ARG A 75 -9.02 -8.81 -10.59
CA ARG A 75 -9.56 -7.58 -11.21
C ARG A 75 -8.71 -6.35 -10.91
N ILE A 76 -7.87 -6.39 -9.88
CA ILE A 76 -6.94 -5.30 -9.57
C ILE A 76 -5.95 -5.07 -10.72
N CYS A 77 -5.66 -6.09 -11.53
CA CYS A 77 -4.81 -5.95 -12.71
C CYS A 77 -5.36 -4.95 -13.75
N GLU A 78 -6.66 -4.67 -13.75
CA GLU A 78 -7.29 -3.68 -14.62
C GLU A 78 -6.84 -2.25 -14.31
N LEU A 79 -6.36 -1.97 -13.09
CA LEU A 79 -5.87 -0.64 -12.69
C LEU A 79 -4.80 -0.08 -13.64
N GLY A 80 -3.93 -0.94 -14.17
CA GLY A 80 -2.85 -0.53 -15.06
C GLY A 80 -3.31 0.02 -16.42
N SER A 81 -4.56 -0.21 -16.79
CA SER A 81 -5.16 0.19 -18.06
C SER A 81 -6.34 1.16 -17.95
N VAL A 82 -6.68 1.60 -16.75
CA VAL A 82 -7.82 2.53 -16.52
C VAL A 82 -7.63 3.89 -17.22
N ASN A 83 -6.39 4.25 -17.51
CA ASN A 83 -6.05 5.43 -18.28
C ASN A 83 -5.17 5.01 -19.47
N SER A 84 -5.73 5.05 -20.69
CA SER A 84 -5.04 4.61 -21.91
C SER A 84 -3.76 5.40 -22.23
N ALA A 85 -3.65 6.64 -21.74
CA ALA A 85 -2.47 7.48 -21.95
C ALA A 85 -1.29 7.13 -21.04
N MET A 86 -1.52 6.40 -19.97
CA MET A 86 -0.52 6.10 -18.94
C MET A 86 -0.71 4.67 -18.43
N GLN A 87 -0.09 3.71 -19.13
CA GLN A 87 -0.20 2.29 -18.79
C GLN A 87 1.00 1.80 -18.00
N PHE A 88 0.76 0.89 -17.08
CA PHE A 88 1.76 0.13 -16.34
C PHE A 88 1.25 -1.28 -16.05
N GLU A 89 2.17 -2.23 -15.87
CA GLU A 89 1.79 -3.59 -15.52
C GLU A 89 1.28 -3.65 -14.07
N VAL A 90 0.21 -4.40 -13.82
CA VAL A 90 -0.26 -4.70 -12.45
C VAL A 90 -0.35 -6.19 -12.26
N SER A 91 0.26 -6.69 -11.20
CA SER A 91 0.17 -8.09 -10.80
C SER A 91 -0.23 -8.21 -9.33
N VAL A 92 -0.90 -9.31 -9.00
CA VAL A 92 -1.32 -9.64 -7.64
C VAL A 92 -0.51 -10.83 -7.16
N PHE A 93 0.24 -10.64 -6.08
CA PHE A 93 1.00 -11.71 -5.45
C PHE A 93 0.09 -12.59 -4.60
N ALA A 94 0.19 -13.91 -4.77
CA ALA A 94 -0.49 -14.92 -3.95
C ALA A 94 -1.99 -14.62 -3.67
N PRO A 95 -2.83 -14.39 -4.71
CA PRO A 95 -4.18 -13.84 -4.58
C PRO A 95 -5.17 -14.74 -3.83
N GLU A 96 -4.83 -16.01 -3.61
CA GLU A 96 -5.69 -17.00 -2.94
C GLU A 96 -5.11 -17.51 -1.62
N ARG A 97 -3.96 -16.96 -1.18
CA ARG A 97 -3.29 -17.41 0.05
C ARG A 97 -3.70 -16.56 1.25
N PHE A 98 -4.25 -17.21 2.26
CA PHE A 98 -4.59 -16.60 3.54
C PHE A 98 -3.46 -16.83 4.55
N ILE A 99 -2.99 -15.77 5.17
CA ILE A 99 -2.00 -15.85 6.25
C ILE A 99 -2.71 -16.33 7.53
N GLY A 100 -2.22 -17.44 8.09
CA GLY A 100 -2.75 -18.01 9.34
C GLY A 100 -3.84 -19.07 9.16
N ALA A 101 -4.31 -19.34 7.93
CA ALA A 101 -5.21 -20.44 7.63
C ALA A 101 -4.45 -21.56 6.91
N GLY A 102 -3.56 -22.25 7.62
CA GLY A 102 -2.74 -23.33 7.05
C GLY A 102 -1.47 -22.92 6.35
N THR A 103 -1.31 -21.63 6.00
CA THR A 103 -0.08 -21.10 5.40
C THR A 103 0.73 -20.34 6.44
N THR A 104 1.96 -20.76 6.68
CA THR A 104 2.88 -20.01 7.54
C THR A 104 3.32 -18.72 6.86
N ARG A 105 3.72 -17.73 7.65
CA ARG A 105 4.25 -16.48 7.08
C ARG A 105 5.50 -16.71 6.23
N ARG A 106 6.35 -17.64 6.62
CA ARG A 106 7.55 -18.01 5.86
C ARG A 106 7.20 -18.56 4.48
N GLU A 107 6.22 -19.46 4.39
CA GLU A 107 5.74 -20.02 3.13
C GLU A 107 5.07 -18.94 2.27
N TYR A 108 4.34 -18.01 2.89
CA TYR A 108 3.73 -16.89 2.16
C TYR A 108 4.78 -16.06 1.41
N TRP A 109 5.91 -15.75 2.06
CA TRP A 109 6.96 -14.92 1.47
C TRP A 109 7.94 -15.69 0.56
N ALA A 110 7.95 -17.02 0.61
CA ALA A 110 8.94 -17.83 -0.12
C ALA A 110 8.89 -17.64 -1.64
N ASP A 111 7.72 -17.40 -2.19
CA ASP A 111 7.52 -17.26 -3.64
C ASP A 111 7.69 -15.81 -4.13
N LEU A 112 7.84 -14.84 -3.23
CA LEU A 112 8.12 -13.46 -3.62
C LEU A 112 9.63 -13.28 -3.84
N ASP A 113 10.03 -13.15 -5.10
CA ASP A 113 11.40 -12.78 -5.45
C ASP A 113 11.54 -11.26 -5.61
N PRO A 114 12.06 -10.56 -4.60
CA PRO A 114 12.23 -9.11 -4.68
C PRO A 114 13.26 -8.69 -5.73
N THR A 115 14.22 -9.54 -6.09
CA THR A 115 15.28 -9.21 -7.05
C THR A 115 14.75 -9.02 -8.47
N ALA A 116 13.61 -9.65 -8.79
CA ALA A 116 12.93 -9.52 -10.08
C ALA A 116 12.02 -8.27 -10.19
N LEU A 117 11.94 -7.44 -9.14
CA LEU A 117 11.00 -6.31 -9.04
C LEU A 117 11.67 -4.99 -9.42
N GLU A 118 12.22 -4.89 -10.62
CA GLU A 118 12.82 -3.65 -11.11
C GLU A 118 11.78 -2.60 -11.51
N ASN A 119 12.08 -1.32 -11.24
CA ASN A 119 11.23 -0.17 -11.53
C ASN A 119 9.75 -0.37 -11.11
N CYS A 120 9.56 -0.86 -9.90
CA CYS A 120 8.30 -1.37 -9.38
C CYS A 120 7.84 -0.59 -8.15
N VAL A 121 6.52 -0.42 -8.02
CA VAL A 121 5.86 -0.10 -6.76
C VAL A 121 5.38 -1.42 -6.14
N LEU A 122 5.95 -1.80 -5.01
CA LEU A 122 5.53 -2.96 -4.24
C LEU A 122 4.55 -2.50 -3.15
N PHE A 123 3.28 -2.83 -3.30
CA PHE A 123 2.25 -2.37 -2.38
C PHE A 123 1.76 -3.49 -1.46
N PHE A 124 1.87 -3.27 -0.15
CA PHE A 124 1.41 -4.17 0.90
C PHE A 124 0.10 -3.69 1.50
N ASP A 125 -0.88 -4.58 1.58
CA ASP A 125 -2.20 -4.29 2.12
C ASP A 125 -2.58 -5.22 3.30
N PRO A 126 -1.95 -5.03 4.47
CA PRO A 126 -2.39 -5.70 5.70
C PRO A 126 -3.72 -5.11 6.19
N ASP A 127 -4.51 -5.87 6.97
CA ASP A 127 -5.76 -5.35 7.55
C ASP A 127 -5.57 -4.09 8.41
N ASN A 128 -4.48 -4.05 9.20
CA ASN A 128 -4.27 -3.02 10.20
C ASN A 128 -2.99 -2.18 10.01
N GLY A 129 -2.06 -2.61 9.16
CA GLY A 129 -0.79 -1.92 8.94
C GLY A 129 0.40 -2.62 9.60
N TYR A 130 1.33 -1.84 10.10
CA TYR A 130 2.55 -2.36 10.76
C TYR A 130 2.25 -2.98 12.12
N GLU A 131 2.99 -4.04 12.47
CA GLU A 131 2.99 -4.57 13.82
C GLU A 131 3.51 -3.55 14.84
N THR A 132 3.07 -3.72 16.09
CA THR A 132 3.60 -3.00 17.25
C THR A 132 4.03 -4.00 18.31
N LYS A 133 4.67 -3.54 19.40
CA LYS A 133 5.02 -4.41 20.52
C LYS A 133 3.82 -5.17 21.09
N MET A 134 2.64 -4.56 21.06
CA MET A 134 1.39 -5.10 21.64
C MET A 134 0.46 -5.73 20.60
N GLN A 135 0.68 -5.49 19.30
CA GLN A 135 -0.22 -5.90 18.23
C GLN A 135 0.55 -6.67 17.16
N ARG A 136 0.37 -7.98 17.14
CA ARG A 136 1.02 -8.92 16.23
C ARG A 136 -0.01 -9.90 15.65
N GLY A 137 0.38 -10.64 14.62
CA GLY A 137 -0.44 -11.68 14.01
C GLY A 137 -0.68 -11.46 12.53
N SER A 138 -1.65 -12.18 11.94
CA SER A 138 -1.90 -12.20 10.49
C SER A 138 -2.38 -10.86 9.91
N LYS A 139 -2.96 -9.99 10.74
CA LYS A 139 -3.51 -8.69 10.32
C LYS A 139 -2.45 -7.58 10.17
N TRP A 140 -1.21 -7.83 10.54
CA TRP A 140 -0.13 -6.85 10.52
C TRP A 140 1.03 -7.34 9.67
N ILE A 141 1.70 -6.41 8.99
CA ILE A 141 2.99 -6.65 8.37
C ILE A 141 4.10 -6.47 9.41
N ARG A 142 5.11 -7.33 9.40
CA ARG A 142 6.19 -7.32 10.38
C ARG A 142 7.38 -6.51 9.88
N HIS A 143 8.08 -5.87 10.81
CA HIS A 143 9.29 -5.11 10.47
C HIS A 143 10.44 -6.00 10.00
N ASP A 144 10.59 -7.22 10.54
CA ASP A 144 11.61 -8.17 10.10
C ASP A 144 11.37 -8.65 8.66
N GLU A 145 10.13 -8.93 8.29
CA GLU A 145 9.75 -9.31 6.92
C GLU A 145 10.08 -8.21 5.91
N LEU A 146 9.72 -6.97 6.23
CA LEU A 146 10.04 -5.81 5.39
C LEU A 146 11.55 -5.59 5.29
N ARG A 147 12.29 -5.70 6.39
CA ARG A 147 13.75 -5.57 6.39
C ARG A 147 14.41 -6.57 5.46
N ASP A 148 14.05 -7.84 5.56
CA ASP A 148 14.60 -8.91 4.72
C ASP A 148 14.24 -8.71 3.24
N LEU A 149 13.06 -8.18 2.96
CA LEU A 149 12.63 -7.85 1.61
C LEU A 149 13.40 -6.64 1.08
N PHE A 150 13.52 -5.54 1.84
CA PHE A 150 14.23 -4.34 1.44
C PHE A 150 15.72 -4.58 1.21
N ALA A 151 16.36 -5.49 1.95
CA ALA A 151 17.74 -5.87 1.71
C ALA A 151 18.00 -6.44 0.30
N ARG A 152 16.94 -6.94 -0.37
CA ARG A 152 16.98 -7.57 -1.69
C ARG A 152 16.25 -6.78 -2.78
N LEU A 153 15.47 -5.77 -2.42
CA LEU A 153 14.69 -4.97 -3.37
C LEU A 153 15.61 -4.13 -4.26
N PRO A 154 15.41 -4.14 -5.60
CA PRO A 154 16.18 -3.31 -6.52
C PRO A 154 16.11 -1.82 -6.17
N LYS A 155 17.22 -1.10 -6.37
CA LYS A 155 17.31 0.34 -6.07
C LYS A 155 16.38 1.21 -6.91
N THR A 156 15.83 0.69 -7.99
CA THR A 156 14.86 1.38 -8.85
C THR A 156 13.42 1.31 -8.33
N SER A 157 13.19 0.51 -7.29
CA SER A 157 11.86 0.19 -6.79
C SER A 157 11.59 0.81 -5.43
N VAL A 158 10.30 0.93 -5.10
CA VAL A 158 9.81 1.48 -3.85
C VAL A 158 8.78 0.53 -3.24
N ALA A 159 8.59 0.61 -1.93
CA ALA A 159 7.48 -0.06 -1.28
C ALA A 159 6.50 0.95 -0.71
N VAL A 160 5.23 0.58 -0.70
CA VAL A 160 4.14 1.33 -0.08
C VAL A 160 3.38 0.38 0.83
N VAL A 161 3.11 0.77 2.06
CA VAL A 161 2.37 -0.04 3.02
C VAL A 161 1.13 0.71 3.48
N TYR A 162 -0.01 0.05 3.42
CA TYR A 162 -1.26 0.52 4.03
C TYR A 162 -1.15 0.51 5.55
N GLN A 163 -1.62 1.60 6.19
CA GLN A 163 -1.68 1.75 7.64
C GLN A 163 -3.04 2.27 8.06
N HIS A 164 -3.77 1.46 8.82
CA HIS A 164 -4.96 1.92 9.51
C HIS A 164 -4.60 2.68 10.79
N ARG A 165 -5.29 3.79 11.07
CA ARG A 165 -5.02 4.58 12.28
C ARG A 165 -5.47 3.82 13.53
N PRO A 166 -4.55 3.48 14.44
CA PRO A 166 -4.96 3.07 15.76
C PRO A 166 -5.65 4.26 16.48
N ARG A 167 -6.26 4.04 17.64
CA ARG A 167 -6.90 5.10 18.45
C ARG A 167 -5.88 6.10 19.04
N ARG A 168 -5.01 6.66 18.18
CA ARG A 168 -3.90 7.56 18.50
C ARG A 168 -3.78 8.64 17.43
N ARG A 169 -3.09 9.75 17.71
CA ARG A 169 -2.77 10.79 16.72
C ARG A 169 -1.76 10.24 15.70
N TRP A 170 -1.85 10.68 14.45
CA TRP A 170 -0.91 10.28 13.40
C TRP A 170 0.54 10.59 13.75
N ALA A 171 0.83 11.75 14.37
CA ALA A 171 2.18 12.10 14.80
C ALA A 171 2.80 11.05 15.72
N ASP A 172 2.02 10.50 16.68
CA ASP A 172 2.48 9.45 17.58
C ASP A 172 2.70 8.12 16.86
N VAL A 173 1.82 7.80 15.90
CA VAL A 173 1.95 6.59 15.06
C VAL A 173 3.22 6.66 14.22
N PHE A 174 3.45 7.78 13.53
CA PHE A 174 4.61 7.96 12.66
C PHE A 174 5.92 8.03 13.44
N SER A 175 5.92 8.64 14.64
CA SER A 175 7.08 8.60 15.54
C SER A 175 7.48 7.18 15.94
N ASP A 176 6.50 6.32 16.21
CA ASP A 176 6.78 4.92 16.53
C ASP A 176 7.22 4.11 15.31
N LEU A 177 6.61 4.37 14.13
CA LEU A 177 7.03 3.74 12.87
C LEU A 177 8.47 4.11 12.51
N ALA A 178 8.86 5.38 12.64
CA ALA A 178 10.22 5.83 12.36
C ALA A 178 11.28 5.03 13.13
N LYS A 179 11.00 4.69 14.41
CA LYS A 179 11.91 3.84 15.22
C LYS A 179 12.07 2.43 14.67
N GLY A 180 11.03 1.90 14.02
CA GLY A 180 11.04 0.55 13.42
C GLY A 180 11.63 0.53 12.01
N LEU A 181 11.65 1.66 11.30
CA LEU A 181 12.05 1.77 9.90
C LEU A 181 13.52 2.15 9.67
N GLY A 182 14.38 2.03 10.69
CA GLY A 182 15.81 2.36 10.58
C GLY A 182 16.61 1.54 9.55
N TYR A 183 15.96 0.62 8.86
CA TYR A 183 16.54 -0.17 7.77
C TYR A 183 16.28 0.42 6.36
N VAL A 184 15.50 1.50 6.25
CA VAL A 184 15.26 2.21 4.99
C VAL A 184 15.92 3.59 5.02
N GLN A 185 16.31 4.09 3.86
CA GLN A 185 16.94 5.40 3.73
C GLN A 185 15.89 6.53 3.67
N THR A 186 14.74 6.26 3.07
CA THR A 186 13.64 7.21 2.95
C THR A 186 12.34 6.58 3.43
N ALA A 187 11.61 7.29 4.29
CA ALA A 187 10.25 6.95 4.65
C ALA A 187 9.38 8.22 4.72
N VAL A 188 8.25 8.20 4.02
CA VAL A 188 7.26 9.28 3.96
C VAL A 188 5.87 8.71 4.07
N ALA A 189 4.89 9.51 4.45
CA ALA A 189 3.50 9.10 4.44
C ALA A 189 2.58 10.16 3.85
N VAL A 190 1.50 9.72 3.24
CA VAL A 190 0.28 10.49 3.02
C VAL A 190 -0.83 9.89 3.86
N HIS A 191 -1.66 10.75 4.45
CA HIS A 191 -2.75 10.29 5.31
C HIS A 191 -3.98 11.20 5.22
N GLU A 192 -5.14 10.59 5.38
CA GLU A 192 -6.42 11.27 5.48
C GLU A 192 -7.33 10.49 6.43
N SER A 193 -7.98 11.18 7.37
CA SER A 193 -8.89 10.55 8.34
C SER A 193 -8.23 9.39 9.10
N ASP A 194 -8.67 8.15 8.87
CA ASP A 194 -8.23 6.92 9.54
C ASP A 194 -7.26 6.05 8.70
N LEU A 195 -6.81 6.58 7.56
CA LEU A 195 -5.94 5.87 6.63
C LEU A 195 -4.62 6.60 6.41
N ALA A 196 -3.54 5.83 6.27
CA ALA A 196 -2.26 6.31 5.76
C ALA A 196 -1.64 5.28 4.80
N PHE A 197 -0.78 5.78 3.95
CA PHE A 197 0.10 4.99 3.10
C PHE A 197 1.53 5.44 3.34
N VAL A 198 2.37 4.50 3.75
CA VAL A 198 3.77 4.75 4.07
C VAL A 198 4.63 4.30 2.91
N GLY A 199 5.23 5.25 2.22
CA GLY A 199 6.17 5.03 1.13
C GLY A 199 7.60 4.94 1.62
N MET A 200 8.38 3.99 1.08
CA MET A 200 9.74 3.69 1.54
C MET A 200 10.67 3.38 0.38
N ALA A 201 11.95 3.75 0.53
CA ALA A 201 13.02 3.46 -0.43
C ALA A 201 14.37 3.27 0.25
N ASN A 202 15.30 2.57 -0.44
CA ASN A 202 16.64 2.23 0.08
C ASN A 202 17.77 3.06 -0.53
N ASN A 203 17.47 4.09 -1.30
CA ASN A 203 18.46 4.97 -1.91
C ASN A 203 17.83 6.31 -2.31
N ASP A 204 18.65 7.29 -2.63
CA ASP A 204 18.20 8.65 -2.92
C ASP A 204 17.36 8.74 -4.20
N VAL A 205 17.66 7.95 -5.23
CA VAL A 205 16.95 8.03 -6.52
C VAL A 205 15.49 7.61 -6.35
N SER A 206 15.26 6.43 -5.82
CA SER A 206 13.88 5.96 -5.55
C SER A 206 13.25 6.70 -4.37
N GLY A 207 14.06 7.18 -3.41
CA GLY A 207 13.64 8.04 -2.32
C GLY A 207 13.05 9.36 -2.84
N ASN A 208 13.75 10.05 -3.73
CA ASN A 208 13.27 11.28 -4.35
C ASN A 208 11.99 11.05 -5.16
N LYS A 209 11.88 9.91 -5.87
CA LYS A 209 10.66 9.55 -6.60
C LYS A 209 9.45 9.42 -5.65
N ILE A 210 9.57 8.63 -4.57
CA ILE A 210 8.45 8.40 -3.67
C ILE A 210 8.07 9.65 -2.88
N VAL A 211 9.03 10.47 -2.45
CA VAL A 211 8.79 11.76 -1.81
C VAL A 211 8.05 12.70 -2.75
N SER A 212 8.55 12.87 -4.00
CA SER A 212 7.95 13.73 -5.00
C SER A 212 6.52 13.30 -5.32
N ALA A 213 6.29 11.99 -5.51
CA ALA A 213 4.96 11.46 -5.80
C ALA A 213 3.97 11.71 -4.65
N MET A 214 4.34 11.36 -3.42
CA MET A 214 3.43 11.48 -2.28
C MET A 214 3.18 12.94 -1.89
N LYS A 215 4.20 13.79 -1.95
CA LYS A 215 4.03 15.23 -1.74
C LYS A 215 3.13 15.83 -2.81
N GLY A 216 3.40 15.56 -4.09
CA GLY A 216 2.57 16.06 -5.20
C GLY A 216 1.12 15.56 -5.12
N TYR A 217 0.90 14.34 -4.63
CA TYR A 217 -0.45 13.84 -4.38
C TYR A 217 -1.16 14.65 -3.28
N ALA A 218 -0.49 14.90 -2.15
CA ALA A 218 -1.06 15.72 -1.08
C ALA A 218 -1.34 17.17 -1.53
N ASP A 219 -0.42 17.77 -2.31
CA ASP A 219 -0.61 19.11 -2.87
C ASP A 219 -1.84 19.18 -3.82
N ALA A 220 -2.13 18.11 -4.55
CA ALA A 220 -3.29 18.00 -5.44
C ALA A 220 -4.61 17.64 -4.70
N HIS A 221 -4.54 17.15 -3.45
CA HIS A 221 -5.68 16.69 -2.66
C HIS A 221 -5.72 17.39 -1.29
N PRO A 222 -6.42 18.51 -1.14
CA PRO A 222 -6.34 19.38 0.05
C PRO A 222 -6.70 18.73 1.38
N THR A 223 -7.40 17.59 1.36
CA THR A 223 -7.76 16.81 2.56
C THR A 223 -6.68 15.82 2.99
N VAL A 224 -5.69 15.59 2.11
CA VAL A 224 -4.58 14.66 2.35
C VAL A 224 -3.40 15.41 2.93
N SER A 225 -2.85 14.90 4.03
CA SER A 225 -1.64 15.44 4.64
C SER A 225 -0.42 14.61 4.25
N PHE A 226 0.72 15.28 4.07
CA PHE A 226 2.03 14.65 3.84
C PHE A 226 2.90 14.76 5.10
N THR A 227 3.67 13.70 5.39
CA THR A 227 4.64 13.65 6.50
C THR A 227 5.92 12.96 6.05
N SER A 228 7.09 13.56 6.31
CA SER A 228 8.40 12.91 6.21
C SER A 228 8.82 12.38 7.57
N PHE A 229 9.34 11.15 7.65
CA PHE A 229 9.77 10.52 8.90
C PHE A 229 11.22 10.81 9.23
N PHE A 230 12.04 10.99 8.22
CA PHE A 230 13.45 11.28 8.34
C PHE A 230 13.71 12.64 7.70
N ASP A 231 13.87 13.67 8.50
CA ASP A 231 14.54 14.90 8.10
C ASP A 231 16.05 14.60 8.10
N ASN A 232 16.55 13.99 7.03
CA ASN A 232 17.98 13.98 6.76
C ASN A 232 18.41 15.38 6.31
N LYS A 233 18.32 16.34 7.23
CA LYS A 233 19.21 17.49 7.22
C LYS A 233 20.49 17.02 7.90
N SER A 234 21.35 16.32 7.15
CA SER A 234 22.77 16.29 7.43
C SER A 234 23.25 17.73 7.23
N ASP A 235 23.50 18.41 8.33
CA ASP A 235 24.31 19.62 8.37
C ASP A 235 25.73 19.33 7.85
#